data_2336b64e89758344a515de6d35d509e1
#
_entry.id   2336b64e89758344a515de6d35d509e1
#
_cell.length_a   1.000
_cell.length_b   1.000
_cell.length_c   1.000
_cell.angle_alpha   90.00
_cell.angle_beta   90.00
_cell.angle_gamma   90.00
#
_symmetry.space_group_name_H-M   'P 1'
#
loop_
_entity.id
_entity.type
_entity.pdbx_description
1 polymer ?
#
loop_
_entity_poly.entity_id
_entity_poly.type
_entity_poly.pdbx_seq_one_letter_code
_entity_poly.pdbx_strand_id
1 'polypeptide(L)'
;MKYFKYIALLLLVAVTMGSCDKKDVSYMAEPVDESSKAYIQVGYYEPVTAGAANYMYFIDINGVEYGNDGATFLATFNTVPSGGTNRFYVVDAGNVNLKLHKRESDGNGGYIYPVVYDQNVTVEAGKRYCLYVHDLNKAPIPIEMTPAPEFGRALDTDSLCRVQFINLLYEADGQPYRGLVQYGVQDNDTKEYMPVGEPVAFGQCTKWFTPIVRKSVYNSSGYQREEVCLFAVDNNGNVTGKLPYTLSNGNTGEFTDYWTWYIGRAYRQIAAGNCGSKTIRCTLYQFVIE
;
A
#
# COMPACT_ATOMS: atom_id res chain seq x y z
N MET A 1 9.87 44.50 -54.76
CA MET A 1 10.54 43.51 -53.95
C MET A 1 10.21 43.53 -52.38
N LYS A 2 9.70 44.63 -51.84
CA LYS A 2 9.36 44.69 -50.40
C LYS A 2 8.13 43.81 -50.00
N TYR A 3 7.13 43.71 -50.85
CA TYR A 3 5.90 43.00 -50.57
C TYR A 3 6.03 41.46 -50.63
N PHE A 4 6.99 40.96 -51.39
CA PHE A 4 7.23 39.52 -51.53
C PHE A 4 7.69 38.86 -50.21
N LYS A 5 8.44 39.60 -49.39
CA LYS A 5 8.89 39.12 -48.07
C LYS A 5 7.74 38.98 -47.06
N TYR A 6 6.74 39.86 -47.12
CA TYR A 6 5.57 39.81 -46.25
C TYR A 6 4.61 38.68 -46.64
N ILE A 7 4.47 38.41 -47.93
CA ILE A 7 3.65 37.30 -48.43
C ILE A 7 4.29 35.95 -48.05
N ALA A 8 5.60 35.82 -48.15
CA ALA A 8 6.31 34.61 -47.73
C ALA A 8 6.22 34.38 -46.22
N LEU A 9 6.27 35.45 -45.39
CA LEU A 9 6.13 35.37 -43.95
C LEU A 9 4.70 34.98 -43.53
N LEU A 10 3.68 35.53 -44.23
CA LEU A 10 2.26 35.18 -43.98
C LEU A 10 1.95 33.73 -44.35
N LEU A 11 2.54 33.20 -45.42
CA LEU A 11 2.41 31.80 -45.83
C LEU A 11 3.10 30.88 -44.83
N LEU A 12 4.25 31.26 -44.26
CA LEU A 12 4.95 30.48 -43.25
C LEU A 12 4.13 30.37 -41.93
N VAL A 13 3.48 31.47 -41.53
CA VAL A 13 2.62 31.50 -40.34
C VAL A 13 1.35 30.68 -40.56
N ALA A 14 0.77 30.68 -41.75
CA ALA A 14 -0.41 29.90 -42.08
C ALA A 14 -0.13 28.38 -42.08
N VAL A 15 1.06 27.96 -42.48
CA VAL A 15 1.46 26.54 -42.46
C VAL A 15 1.74 26.04 -41.04
N THR A 16 2.21 26.91 -40.14
CA THR A 16 2.45 26.52 -38.73
C THR A 16 1.18 26.47 -37.88
N MET A 17 0.10 27.16 -38.28
CA MET A 17 -1.17 27.09 -37.60
C MET A 17 -2.06 25.88 -38.01
N GLY A 18 -1.75 25.22 -39.11
CA GLY A 18 -2.49 24.06 -39.61
C GLY A 18 -2.05 22.71 -39.02
N SER A 19 -1.04 22.69 -38.13
CA SER A 19 -0.46 21.43 -37.61
C SER A 19 -0.90 21.06 -36.18
N CYS A 20 -2.02 21.56 -35.76
CA CYS A 20 -2.71 20.96 -34.60
C CYS A 20 -3.96 20.25 -35.06
N ASP A 21 -3.80 19.18 -35.83
CA ASP A 21 -4.81 18.12 -35.78
C ASP A 21 -4.80 17.59 -34.35
N LYS A 22 -5.73 18.08 -33.53
CA LYS A 22 -6.14 17.37 -32.33
C LYS A 22 -6.62 16.02 -32.83
N LYS A 23 -5.75 15.01 -32.75
CA LYS A 23 -6.23 13.65 -32.73
C LYS A 23 -7.11 13.57 -31.49
N ASP A 24 -8.41 13.69 -31.69
CA ASP A 24 -9.37 13.26 -30.69
C ASP A 24 -9.14 11.76 -30.52
N VAL A 25 -8.24 11.43 -29.60
CA VAL A 25 -8.12 10.07 -29.10
C VAL A 25 -9.36 9.89 -28.25
N SER A 26 -10.45 9.47 -28.89
CA SER A 26 -11.61 9.00 -28.17
C SER A 26 -11.17 7.71 -27.47
N TYR A 27 -10.77 7.84 -26.21
CA TYR A 27 -10.71 6.69 -25.32
C TYR A 27 -12.15 6.23 -25.14
N MET A 28 -12.59 5.31 -25.96
CA MET A 28 -13.78 4.53 -25.70
C MET A 28 -13.44 3.54 -24.58
N ALA A 29 -13.21 4.07 -23.38
CA ALA A 29 -13.29 3.24 -22.18
C ALA A 29 -14.78 2.98 -21.98
N GLU A 30 -15.20 1.76 -22.23
CA GLU A 30 -16.55 1.36 -21.84
C GLU A 30 -16.67 1.59 -20.32
N PRO A 31 -17.74 2.26 -19.87
CA PRO A 31 -17.97 2.45 -18.45
C PRO A 31 -18.02 1.08 -17.77
N VAL A 32 -17.24 0.91 -16.71
CA VAL A 32 -17.29 -0.33 -15.92
C VAL A 32 -18.65 -0.39 -15.24
N ASP A 33 -19.37 -1.49 -15.46
CA ASP A 33 -20.62 -1.74 -14.74
C ASP A 33 -20.30 -2.13 -13.28
N GLU A 34 -20.29 -1.13 -12.40
CA GLU A 34 -20.01 -1.32 -10.97
C GLU A 34 -21.02 -2.24 -10.26
N SER A 35 -22.18 -2.48 -10.85
CA SER A 35 -23.18 -3.39 -10.26
C SER A 35 -22.76 -4.86 -10.32
N SER A 36 -21.81 -5.19 -11.17
CA SER A 36 -21.30 -6.56 -11.38
C SER A 36 -19.80 -6.71 -11.16
N LYS A 37 -19.08 -5.63 -11.02
CA LYS A 37 -17.61 -5.62 -10.92
C LYS A 37 -17.12 -5.20 -9.53
N ALA A 38 -15.94 -5.69 -9.18
CA ALA A 38 -15.16 -5.25 -8.04
C ALA A 38 -13.76 -4.83 -8.50
N TYR A 39 -13.07 -4.09 -7.65
CA TYR A 39 -11.71 -3.62 -7.92
C TYR A 39 -10.77 -4.21 -6.88
N ILE A 40 -9.69 -4.86 -7.31
CA ILE A 40 -8.75 -5.48 -6.40
C ILE A 40 -7.32 -4.99 -6.63
N GLN A 41 -6.58 -4.84 -5.54
CA GLN A 41 -5.12 -4.75 -5.52
C GLN A 41 -4.56 -5.96 -4.79
N VAL A 42 -3.33 -6.37 -5.09
CA VAL A 42 -2.67 -7.49 -4.43
C VAL A 42 -1.46 -7.00 -3.65
N GLY A 43 -1.42 -7.26 -2.36
CA GLY A 43 -0.29 -7.02 -1.48
C GLY A 43 0.33 -8.35 -1.02
N TYR A 44 1.67 -8.45 -1.04
CA TYR A 44 2.38 -9.65 -0.62
C TYR A 44 3.16 -9.38 0.68
N TYR A 45 2.68 -9.99 1.77
CA TYR A 45 3.13 -9.74 3.14
C TYR A 45 3.46 -11.02 3.93
N GLU A 46 3.74 -12.12 3.24
CA GLU A 46 4.25 -13.32 3.92
C GLU A 46 5.52 -12.98 4.70
N PRO A 47 5.64 -13.40 5.97
CA PRO A 47 6.78 -13.07 6.82
C PRO A 47 8.01 -13.93 6.46
N VAL A 48 8.59 -13.68 5.31
CA VAL A 48 9.79 -14.34 4.79
C VAL A 48 10.91 -13.33 4.57
N THR A 49 12.14 -13.81 4.48
CA THR A 49 13.29 -12.95 4.21
C THR A 49 13.16 -12.26 2.85
N ALA A 50 13.36 -10.95 2.82
CA ALA A 50 13.39 -10.22 1.56
C ALA A 50 14.53 -10.73 0.66
N GLY A 51 14.22 -10.91 -0.62
CA GLY A 51 15.19 -11.37 -1.61
C GLY A 51 14.52 -12.05 -2.81
N ALA A 52 15.25 -12.15 -3.92
CA ALA A 52 14.74 -12.65 -5.19
C ALA A 52 14.11 -14.06 -5.11
N ALA A 53 14.58 -14.90 -4.18
CA ALA A 53 14.02 -16.23 -3.94
C ALA A 53 12.58 -16.22 -3.41
N ASN A 54 12.15 -15.08 -2.84
CA ASN A 54 10.81 -14.92 -2.27
C ASN A 54 9.95 -13.89 -3.02
N TYR A 55 10.44 -13.34 -4.13
CA TYR A 55 9.66 -12.41 -4.94
C TYR A 55 8.73 -13.15 -5.90
N MET A 56 7.58 -12.53 -6.17
CA MET A 56 6.63 -13.01 -7.17
C MET A 56 6.85 -12.28 -8.50
N TYR A 57 6.81 -13.02 -9.58
CA TYR A 57 7.07 -12.50 -10.93
C TYR A 57 5.79 -12.33 -11.73
N PHE A 58 4.79 -13.15 -11.44
CA PHE A 58 3.46 -13.03 -12.04
C PHE A 58 2.37 -13.17 -10.98
N ILE A 59 1.24 -12.51 -11.25
CA ILE A 59 -0.05 -12.78 -10.62
C ILE A 59 -1.00 -13.26 -11.71
N ASP A 60 -1.79 -14.29 -11.41
CA ASP A 60 -2.92 -14.73 -12.23
C ASP A 60 -4.21 -14.42 -11.45
N ILE A 61 -5.13 -13.72 -12.09
CA ILE A 61 -6.43 -13.39 -11.54
C ILE A 61 -7.49 -13.96 -12.47
N ASN A 62 -8.21 -14.99 -12.02
CA ASN A 62 -9.24 -15.68 -12.81
C ASN A 62 -8.72 -16.18 -14.18
N GLY A 63 -7.47 -16.63 -14.27
CA GLY A 63 -6.86 -17.12 -15.49
C GLY A 63 -6.24 -16.03 -16.39
N VAL A 64 -6.24 -14.78 -15.93
CA VAL A 64 -5.53 -13.68 -16.61
C VAL A 64 -4.23 -13.40 -15.90
N GLU A 65 -3.12 -13.61 -16.58
CA GLU A 65 -1.78 -13.41 -16.02
C GLU A 65 -1.31 -11.96 -16.20
N TYR A 66 -0.73 -11.42 -15.14
CA TYR A 66 -0.11 -10.10 -15.09
C TYR A 66 1.31 -10.24 -14.55
N GLY A 67 2.24 -9.57 -15.16
CA GLY A 67 3.64 -9.61 -14.76
C GLY A 67 4.56 -9.32 -15.93
N ASN A 68 5.84 -9.57 -15.72
CA ASN A 68 6.85 -9.39 -16.73
C ASN A 68 7.95 -10.44 -16.57
N ASP A 69 8.29 -11.10 -17.64
CA ASP A 69 9.39 -12.07 -17.67
C ASP A 69 10.71 -11.37 -17.26
N GLY A 70 11.39 -11.95 -16.29
CA GLY A 70 12.67 -11.44 -15.78
C GLY A 70 12.59 -10.27 -14.81
N ALA A 71 11.42 -9.66 -14.57
CA ALA A 71 11.26 -8.57 -13.62
C ALA A 71 10.39 -8.95 -12.42
N THR A 72 10.78 -8.53 -11.22
CA THR A 72 9.97 -8.71 -10.00
C THR A 72 8.66 -7.95 -10.13
N PHE A 73 7.55 -8.64 -9.95
CA PHE A 73 6.22 -8.04 -9.95
C PHE A 73 5.75 -7.68 -8.54
N LEU A 74 5.89 -8.59 -7.58
CA LEU A 74 5.65 -8.32 -6.16
C LEU A 74 6.91 -8.69 -5.36
N ALA A 75 7.52 -7.70 -4.75
CA ALA A 75 8.56 -7.93 -3.74
C ALA A 75 7.89 -8.33 -2.40
N THR A 76 8.63 -9.06 -1.57
CA THR A 76 8.23 -9.33 -0.18
C THR A 76 8.02 -8.00 0.55
N PHE A 77 6.92 -7.89 1.31
CA PHE A 77 6.50 -6.63 1.94
C PHE A 77 6.51 -5.48 0.92
N ASN A 78 5.93 -5.72 -0.23
CA ASN A 78 5.96 -4.75 -1.31
C ASN A 78 5.40 -3.40 -0.84
N THR A 79 6.16 -2.37 -1.13
CA THR A 79 5.81 -1.00 -0.74
C THR A 79 4.67 -0.42 -1.56
N VAL A 80 4.39 -1.02 -2.70
CA VAL A 80 3.27 -0.64 -3.56
C VAL A 80 2.56 -1.91 -4.02
N PRO A 81 1.27 -2.06 -3.73
CA PRO A 81 0.49 -3.19 -4.21
C PRO A 81 0.53 -3.33 -5.73
N SER A 82 0.32 -4.55 -6.21
CA SER A 82 0.20 -4.85 -7.63
C SER A 82 1.40 -4.39 -8.47
N GLY A 83 2.61 -4.75 -8.03
CA GLY A 83 3.82 -4.54 -8.81
C GLY A 83 4.32 -3.11 -8.90
N GLY A 84 4.09 -2.29 -7.90
CA GLY A 84 4.68 -0.96 -7.78
C GLY A 84 3.89 0.16 -8.45
N THR A 85 2.73 -0.11 -9.03
CA THR A 85 1.96 0.88 -9.79
C THR A 85 0.67 1.32 -9.13
N ASN A 86 0.38 0.89 -7.92
CA ASN A 86 -0.90 1.13 -7.22
C ASN A 86 -2.12 0.79 -8.10
N ARG A 87 -1.97 -0.23 -8.95
CA ARG A 87 -2.95 -0.63 -9.95
C ARG A 87 -4.10 -1.38 -9.31
N PHE A 88 -5.32 -1.04 -9.72
CA PHE A 88 -6.49 -1.87 -9.50
C PHE A 88 -6.76 -2.75 -10.71
N TYR A 89 -7.10 -4.00 -10.45
CA TYR A 89 -7.64 -4.93 -11.43
C TYR A 89 -9.16 -4.95 -11.29
N VAL A 90 -9.85 -4.84 -12.41
CA VAL A 90 -11.31 -4.96 -12.46
C VAL A 90 -11.65 -6.43 -12.65
N VAL A 91 -12.45 -6.98 -11.76
CA VAL A 91 -12.86 -8.39 -11.76
C VAL A 91 -14.36 -8.50 -11.63
N ASP A 92 -14.94 -9.63 -12.05
CA ASP A 92 -16.33 -9.95 -11.72
C ASP A 92 -16.44 -10.15 -10.21
N ALA A 93 -17.51 -9.57 -9.63
CA ALA A 93 -17.83 -9.80 -8.23
C ALA A 93 -18.17 -11.27 -7.98
N GLY A 94 -17.95 -11.72 -6.76
CA GLY A 94 -18.10 -13.12 -6.38
C GLY A 94 -16.77 -13.78 -6.06
N ASN A 95 -16.60 -15.01 -6.48
CA ASN A 95 -15.38 -15.78 -6.20
C ASN A 95 -14.27 -15.42 -7.19
N VAL A 96 -13.15 -14.92 -6.68
CA VAL A 96 -11.95 -14.58 -7.44
C VAL A 96 -10.86 -15.57 -7.09
N ASN A 97 -10.30 -16.23 -8.10
CA ASN A 97 -9.10 -17.06 -7.96
C ASN A 97 -7.87 -16.20 -8.15
N LEU A 98 -6.95 -16.26 -7.20
CA LEU A 98 -5.68 -15.55 -7.21
C LEU A 98 -4.53 -16.56 -7.17
N LYS A 99 -3.62 -16.51 -8.16
CA LYS A 99 -2.38 -17.28 -8.15
C LYS A 99 -1.18 -16.35 -8.15
N LEU A 100 -0.10 -16.80 -7.49
CA LEU A 100 1.19 -16.13 -7.54
C LEU A 100 2.24 -17.10 -8.04
N HIS A 101 3.18 -16.57 -8.83
CA HIS A 101 4.24 -17.36 -9.44
C HIS A 101 5.61 -16.84 -8.97
N LYS A 102 6.43 -17.75 -8.47
CA LYS A 102 7.86 -17.51 -8.21
C LYS A 102 8.68 -17.80 -9.46
N ARG A 103 9.91 -17.31 -9.46
CA ARG A 103 10.91 -17.68 -10.46
C ARG A 103 11.83 -18.75 -9.91
N GLU A 104 12.02 -19.80 -10.69
CA GLU A 104 12.97 -20.86 -10.42
C GLU A 104 13.88 -21.09 -11.64
N SER A 105 15.11 -21.59 -11.43
CA SER A 105 15.98 -21.96 -12.53
C SER A 105 15.45 -23.24 -13.22
N ASP A 106 15.47 -23.28 -14.55
CA ASP A 106 15.16 -24.47 -15.33
C ASP A 106 16.34 -25.46 -15.41
N GLY A 107 17.49 -25.14 -14.81
CA GLY A 107 18.71 -25.92 -14.85
C GLY A 107 19.53 -25.79 -16.16
N ASN A 108 19.01 -25.09 -17.17
CA ASN A 108 19.62 -24.90 -18.48
C ASN A 108 20.03 -23.45 -18.76
N GLY A 109 20.03 -22.61 -17.74
CA GLY A 109 20.35 -21.18 -17.84
C GLY A 109 19.15 -20.28 -18.10
N GLY A 110 17.92 -20.85 -18.16
CA GLY A 110 16.66 -20.14 -18.22
C GLY A 110 15.88 -20.15 -16.90
N TYR A 111 14.62 -19.76 -16.96
CA TYR A 111 13.73 -19.69 -15.81
C TYR A 111 12.37 -20.32 -16.12
N ILE A 112 11.77 -20.91 -15.10
CA ILE A 112 10.37 -21.31 -15.04
C ILE A 112 9.67 -20.51 -13.94
N TYR A 113 8.34 -20.46 -14.03
CA TYR A 113 7.52 -19.66 -13.10
C TYR A 113 6.40 -20.52 -12.48
N PRO A 114 6.75 -21.45 -11.57
CA PRO A 114 5.76 -22.31 -10.95
C PRO A 114 4.78 -21.49 -10.09
N VAL A 115 3.53 -21.94 -10.07
CA VAL A 115 2.51 -21.47 -9.14
C VAL A 115 2.90 -21.90 -7.74
N VAL A 116 3.05 -20.96 -6.84
CA VAL A 116 3.35 -21.20 -5.41
C VAL A 116 2.19 -20.81 -4.50
N TYR A 117 1.18 -20.16 -5.04
CA TYR A 117 -0.03 -19.75 -4.36
C TYR A 117 -1.22 -19.89 -5.30
N ASP A 118 -2.28 -20.55 -4.83
CA ASP A 118 -3.52 -20.73 -5.58
C ASP A 118 -4.68 -20.77 -4.58
N GLN A 119 -5.35 -19.62 -4.41
CA GLN A 119 -6.39 -19.45 -3.42
C GLN A 119 -7.56 -18.63 -3.98
N ASN A 120 -8.71 -18.83 -3.37
CA ASN A 120 -9.92 -18.11 -3.71
C ASN A 120 -10.28 -17.09 -2.63
N VAL A 121 -10.90 -15.99 -3.06
CA VAL A 121 -11.46 -14.96 -2.19
C VAL A 121 -12.77 -14.44 -2.77
N THR A 122 -13.71 -14.12 -1.90
CA THR A 122 -14.98 -13.52 -2.32
C THR A 122 -14.89 -12.01 -2.22
N VAL A 123 -15.30 -11.31 -3.30
CA VAL A 123 -15.38 -9.85 -3.36
C VAL A 123 -16.78 -9.41 -3.80
N GLU A 124 -17.25 -8.28 -3.26
CA GLU A 124 -18.59 -7.75 -3.52
C GLU A 124 -18.54 -6.71 -4.64
N ALA A 125 -19.64 -6.62 -5.40
CA ALA A 125 -19.80 -5.65 -6.48
C ALA A 125 -19.75 -4.21 -5.96
N GLY A 126 -19.18 -3.30 -6.75
CA GLY A 126 -19.04 -1.88 -6.43
C GLY A 126 -17.96 -1.56 -5.41
N LYS A 127 -17.31 -2.58 -4.85
CA LYS A 127 -16.31 -2.39 -3.80
C LYS A 127 -14.87 -2.48 -4.32
N ARG A 128 -13.97 -1.88 -3.55
CA ARG A 128 -12.51 -1.91 -3.77
C ARG A 128 -11.83 -2.63 -2.63
N TYR A 129 -10.92 -3.55 -2.94
CA TYR A 129 -10.19 -4.33 -1.95
C TYR A 129 -8.69 -4.30 -2.18
N CYS A 130 -7.91 -4.35 -1.10
CA CYS A 130 -6.56 -4.86 -1.15
C CYS A 130 -6.57 -6.30 -0.60
N LEU A 131 -6.11 -7.25 -1.40
CA LEU A 131 -5.98 -8.66 -1.04
C LEU A 131 -4.58 -8.89 -0.48
N TYR A 132 -4.46 -9.04 0.83
CA TYR A 132 -3.17 -9.25 1.49
C TYR A 132 -2.84 -10.74 1.57
N VAL A 133 -1.91 -11.19 0.74
CA VAL A 133 -1.33 -12.54 0.82
C VAL A 133 -0.29 -12.53 1.94
N HIS A 134 -0.60 -13.19 3.03
CA HIS A 134 0.19 -13.22 4.25
C HIS A 134 0.72 -14.61 4.61
N ASP A 135 0.22 -15.64 3.95
CA ASP A 135 0.59 -17.05 4.12
C ASP A 135 0.26 -17.75 2.80
N LEU A 136 1.24 -18.42 2.18
CA LEU A 136 1.04 -19.06 0.88
C LEU A 136 0.05 -20.25 0.93
N ASN A 137 -0.31 -20.71 2.11
CA ASN A 137 -1.25 -21.81 2.30
C ASN A 137 -2.67 -21.36 2.71
N LYS A 138 -2.91 -20.05 2.81
CA LYS A 138 -4.19 -19.49 3.27
C LYS A 138 -4.76 -18.52 2.26
N ALA A 139 -6.09 -18.38 2.28
CA ALA A 139 -6.76 -17.33 1.51
C ALA A 139 -6.23 -15.94 1.87
N PRO A 140 -6.19 -14.99 0.93
CA PRO A 140 -5.74 -13.64 1.21
C PRO A 140 -6.74 -12.95 2.14
N ILE A 141 -6.26 -12.00 2.94
CA ILE A 141 -7.13 -11.15 3.75
C ILE A 141 -7.66 -10.02 2.87
N PRO A 142 -8.96 -9.96 2.60
CA PRO A 142 -9.56 -8.86 1.84
C PRO A 142 -9.84 -7.67 2.76
N ILE A 143 -9.09 -6.60 2.62
CA ILE A 143 -9.39 -5.34 3.30
C ILE A 143 -10.11 -4.41 2.31
N GLU A 144 -11.35 -4.06 2.63
CA GLU A 144 -12.10 -3.08 1.85
C GLU A 144 -11.41 -1.72 1.92
N MET A 145 -11.20 -1.12 0.75
CA MET A 145 -10.57 0.18 0.62
C MET A 145 -11.64 1.27 0.63
N THR A 146 -12.05 1.69 1.81
CA THR A 146 -12.92 2.85 1.94
C THR A 146 -12.17 4.13 1.54
N PRO A 147 -12.81 5.05 0.79
CA PRO A 147 -12.23 6.36 0.52
C PRO A 147 -11.84 7.07 1.81
N ALA A 148 -10.74 7.80 1.79
CA ALA A 148 -10.43 8.69 2.90
C ALA A 148 -11.52 9.76 3.00
N PRO A 149 -12.01 10.08 4.20
CA PRO A 149 -13.00 11.13 4.37
C PRO A 149 -12.46 12.46 3.83
N GLU A 150 -13.25 13.24 3.12
CA GLU A 150 -12.83 14.55 2.62
C GLU A 150 -12.44 15.50 3.75
N PHE A 151 -11.43 16.33 3.52
CA PHE A 151 -11.19 17.47 4.38
C PHE A 151 -12.22 18.55 4.06
N GLY A 152 -13.08 18.89 5.03
CA GLY A 152 -14.03 19.99 4.85
C GLY A 152 -13.30 21.33 4.59
N ARG A 153 -13.96 22.26 3.89
CA ARG A 153 -13.39 23.58 3.56
C ARG A 153 -13.09 24.49 4.77
N ALA A 154 -13.65 24.20 5.91
CA ALA A 154 -13.53 25.03 7.14
C ALA A 154 -12.29 24.72 7.94
N LEU A 155 -11.23 24.38 7.28
CA LEU A 155 -10.17 23.83 8.02
C LEU A 155 -9.07 24.80 8.18
N ASP A 156 -8.89 24.91 9.33
CA ASP A 156 -7.59 24.71 9.94
C ASP A 156 -6.93 23.38 9.48
N THR A 157 -7.22 22.97 8.25
CA THR A 157 -6.65 21.81 7.53
C THR A 157 -5.17 21.91 7.33
N ASP A 158 -4.66 23.02 7.69
CA ASP A 158 -3.26 23.30 7.71
C ASP A 158 -2.44 22.38 8.60
N SER A 159 -3.05 21.38 9.21
CA SER A 159 -2.38 20.56 10.21
C SER A 159 -2.80 19.09 10.24
N LEU A 160 -3.65 18.62 9.33
CA LEU A 160 -4.16 17.25 9.38
C LEU A 160 -3.71 16.39 8.20
N CYS A 161 -3.35 15.17 8.48
CA CYS A 161 -3.35 14.08 7.52
C CYS A 161 -4.36 13.01 7.94
N ARG A 162 -4.54 11.97 7.14
CA ARG A 162 -5.37 10.82 7.47
C ARG A 162 -4.55 9.57 7.46
N VAL A 163 -4.77 8.76 8.45
CA VAL A 163 -4.08 7.47 8.57
C VAL A 163 -5.09 6.37 8.78
N GLN A 164 -4.87 5.26 8.11
CA GLN A 164 -5.51 3.99 8.35
C GLN A 164 -4.43 2.96 8.64
N PHE A 165 -4.59 2.20 9.73
CA PHE A 165 -3.60 1.24 10.18
C PHE A 165 -4.10 -0.19 10.00
N ILE A 166 -3.22 -1.08 9.54
CA ILE A 166 -3.49 -2.52 9.35
C ILE A 166 -2.46 -3.33 10.13
N ASN A 167 -2.94 -4.35 10.83
CA ASN A 167 -2.09 -5.28 11.55
C ASN A 167 -1.95 -6.61 10.79
N LEU A 168 -0.74 -6.90 10.28
CA LEU A 168 -0.34 -8.17 9.67
C LEU A 168 0.89 -8.77 10.38
N LEU A 169 1.03 -8.55 11.69
CA LEU A 169 2.17 -9.02 12.48
C LEU A 169 2.05 -10.48 12.85
N TYR A 170 3.19 -11.14 12.95
CA TYR A 170 3.35 -12.50 13.43
C TYR A 170 4.14 -12.53 14.73
N GLU A 171 3.86 -13.54 15.57
CA GLU A 171 4.62 -13.83 16.78
C GLU A 171 5.87 -14.67 16.48
N ALA A 172 6.72 -14.84 17.47
CA ALA A 172 7.96 -15.62 17.40
C ALA A 172 7.76 -17.07 16.93
N ASP A 173 6.62 -17.66 17.25
CA ASP A 173 6.26 -19.02 16.87
C ASP A 173 5.71 -19.14 15.43
N GLY A 174 5.68 -18.04 14.68
CA GLY A 174 5.17 -17.99 13.31
C GLY A 174 3.64 -17.98 13.21
N GLN A 175 2.94 -17.81 14.32
CA GLN A 175 1.49 -17.63 14.31
C GLN A 175 1.13 -16.14 14.17
N PRO A 176 -0.05 -15.82 13.63
CA PRO A 176 -0.58 -14.47 13.68
C PRO A 176 -0.56 -13.89 15.09
N TYR A 177 -0.24 -12.62 15.22
CA TYR A 177 -0.20 -11.94 16.52
C TYR A 177 -1.56 -12.05 17.23
N ARG A 178 -1.56 -12.61 18.44
CA ARG A 178 -2.78 -12.99 19.16
C ARG A 178 -3.42 -11.87 19.94
N GLY A 179 -2.67 -10.82 20.25
CA GLY A 179 -3.17 -9.61 20.90
C GLY A 179 -3.75 -8.61 19.92
N LEU A 180 -4.17 -7.47 20.45
CA LEU A 180 -4.52 -6.31 19.64
C LEU A 180 -3.29 -5.39 19.52
N VAL A 181 -3.20 -4.67 18.40
CA VAL A 181 -2.16 -3.67 18.18
C VAL A 181 -2.82 -2.31 17.96
N GLN A 182 -2.35 -1.30 18.65
CA GLN A 182 -2.84 0.07 18.51
C GLN A 182 -1.71 0.98 18.04
N TYR A 183 -2.02 1.86 17.10
CA TYR A 183 -1.09 2.86 16.61
C TYR A 183 -0.84 3.95 17.64
N GLY A 184 0.38 4.44 17.74
CA GLY A 184 0.74 5.52 18.65
C GLY A 184 1.55 6.61 17.97
N VAL A 185 1.32 7.85 18.37
CA VAL A 185 2.04 9.03 17.91
C VAL A 185 2.70 9.71 19.09
N GLN A 186 3.93 10.16 18.93
CA GLN A 186 4.63 10.90 19.96
C GLN A 186 4.09 12.33 20.07
N ASP A 187 3.71 12.74 21.26
CA ASP A 187 3.44 14.14 21.55
C ASP A 187 4.74 14.94 21.48
N ASN A 188 4.73 16.03 20.71
CA ASN A 188 5.95 16.81 20.46
C ASN A 188 6.43 17.64 21.66
N ASP A 189 5.55 17.93 22.61
CA ASP A 189 5.86 18.75 23.78
C ASP A 189 6.32 17.88 24.95
N THR A 190 5.56 16.83 25.25
CA THR A 190 5.86 15.90 26.36
C THR A 190 6.83 14.80 26.00
N LYS A 191 6.97 14.49 24.69
CA LYS A 191 7.72 13.34 24.16
C LYS A 191 7.15 11.99 24.55
N GLU A 192 5.96 11.96 25.10
CA GLU A 192 5.23 10.75 25.41
C GLU A 192 4.50 10.22 24.17
N TYR A 193 4.40 8.90 24.04
CA TYR A 193 3.63 8.28 22.97
C TYR A 193 2.19 8.09 23.42
N MET A 194 1.26 8.59 22.63
CA MET A 194 -0.17 8.52 22.86
C MET A 194 -0.82 7.57 21.86
N PRO A 195 -1.67 6.64 22.32
CA PRO A 195 -2.42 5.78 21.41
C PRO A 195 -3.42 6.60 20.59
N VAL A 196 -3.54 6.28 19.31
CA VAL A 196 -4.47 6.91 18.36
C VAL A 196 -5.18 5.83 17.51
N GLY A 197 -6.41 6.12 17.12
CA GLY A 197 -7.27 5.12 16.46
C GLY A 197 -7.68 3.99 17.43
N GLU A 198 -8.44 3.04 16.92
CA GLU A 198 -8.81 1.84 17.67
C GLU A 198 -7.71 0.77 17.60
N PRO A 199 -7.61 -0.11 18.63
CA PRO A 199 -6.78 -1.30 18.55
C PRO A 199 -7.38 -2.32 17.58
N VAL A 200 -6.53 -3.00 16.82
CA VAL A 200 -6.94 -3.98 15.80
C VAL A 200 -6.23 -5.32 15.97
N ALA A 201 -6.98 -6.39 15.75
CA ALA A 201 -6.45 -7.75 15.71
C ALA A 201 -5.71 -8.00 14.38
N PHE A 202 -5.02 -9.14 14.30
CA PHE A 202 -4.41 -9.59 13.06
C PHE A 202 -5.43 -9.62 11.91
N GLY A 203 -5.05 -9.11 10.74
CA GLY A 203 -5.89 -9.06 9.55
C GLY A 203 -6.98 -7.99 9.58
N GLN A 204 -6.99 -7.13 10.58
CA GLN A 204 -7.95 -6.05 10.70
C GLN A 204 -7.33 -4.68 10.39
N CYS A 205 -8.20 -3.75 10.04
CA CYS A 205 -7.89 -2.38 9.66
C CYS A 205 -8.66 -1.43 10.57
N THR A 206 -8.02 -0.34 11.00
CA THR A 206 -8.69 0.74 11.74
C THR A 206 -9.65 1.50 10.83
N LYS A 207 -10.58 2.22 11.42
CA LYS A 207 -11.19 3.38 10.75
C LYS A 207 -10.12 4.41 10.43
N TRP A 208 -10.49 5.38 9.58
CA TRP A 208 -9.63 6.54 9.35
C TRP A 208 -9.53 7.39 10.61
N PHE A 209 -8.31 7.71 11.03
CA PHE A 209 -8.05 8.69 12.07
C PHE A 209 -7.17 9.82 11.53
N THR A 210 -7.21 10.97 12.20
CA THR A 210 -6.61 12.22 11.72
C THR A 210 -5.58 12.72 12.73
N PRO A 211 -4.33 12.24 12.68
CA PRO A 211 -3.29 12.80 13.51
C PRO A 211 -2.97 14.24 13.10
N ILE A 212 -2.56 15.03 14.08
CA ILE A 212 -2.16 16.43 13.86
C ILE A 212 -0.74 16.43 13.31
N VAL A 213 -0.57 17.07 12.16
CA VAL A 213 0.73 17.38 11.54
C VAL A 213 1.04 18.84 11.85
N ARG A 214 1.94 19.10 12.79
CA ARG A 214 2.16 20.47 13.29
C ARG A 214 2.97 21.33 12.31
N LYS A 215 2.39 22.45 11.89
CA LYS A 215 3.07 23.45 11.03
C LYS A 215 4.40 23.95 11.58
N SER A 216 4.51 24.09 12.89
CA SER A 216 5.70 24.65 13.54
C SER A 216 6.96 23.81 13.40
N VAL A 217 6.82 22.53 13.01
CA VAL A 217 7.93 21.58 12.85
C VAL A 217 8.19 21.25 11.37
N TYR A 218 7.46 21.89 10.46
CA TYR A 218 7.70 21.76 9.03
C TYR A 218 9.11 22.23 8.66
N ASN A 219 9.83 21.37 7.96
CA ASN A 219 11.03 21.81 7.28
C ASN A 219 10.65 22.64 6.03
N SER A 220 11.66 23.22 5.38
CA SER A 220 11.48 23.99 4.13
C SER A 220 10.81 23.24 2.98
N SER A 221 10.65 21.92 3.09
CA SER A 221 10.01 21.04 2.09
C SER A 221 8.52 20.79 2.38
N GLY A 222 7.94 21.34 3.44
CA GLY A 222 6.51 21.28 3.74
C GLY A 222 6.02 19.93 4.29
N TYR A 223 6.89 19.17 4.93
CA TYR A 223 6.53 17.92 5.61
C TYR A 223 7.05 17.89 7.04
N GLN A 224 6.47 17.04 7.86
CA GLN A 224 6.93 16.76 9.21
C GLN A 224 7.34 15.29 9.33
N ARG A 225 8.44 15.07 10.06
CA ARG A 225 8.78 13.75 10.59
C ARG A 225 8.06 13.55 11.91
N GLU A 226 7.16 12.58 11.94
CA GLU A 226 6.45 12.16 13.15
C GLU A 226 7.07 10.89 13.71
N GLU A 227 7.36 10.90 14.99
CA GLU A 227 7.77 9.71 15.73
C GLU A 227 6.52 8.91 16.09
N VAL A 228 6.54 7.62 15.81
CA VAL A 228 5.41 6.71 15.99
C VAL A 228 5.82 5.46 16.76
N CYS A 229 4.86 4.79 17.36
CA CYS A 229 5.07 3.48 17.95
C CYS A 229 3.87 2.56 17.67
N LEU A 230 4.02 1.31 18.03
CA LEU A 230 2.91 0.38 18.15
C LEU A 230 2.76 -0.01 19.62
N PHE A 231 1.53 -0.01 20.11
CA PHE A 231 1.19 -0.49 21.44
C PHE A 231 0.65 -1.92 21.37
N ALA A 232 1.08 -2.74 22.31
CA ALA A 232 0.41 -3.99 22.61
C ALA A 232 -0.81 -3.71 23.48
N VAL A 233 -1.95 -4.30 23.12
CA VAL A 233 -3.22 -4.13 23.82
C VAL A 233 -3.76 -5.51 24.17
N ASP A 234 -4.25 -5.65 25.40
CA ASP A 234 -4.84 -6.90 25.87
C ASP A 234 -6.26 -7.10 25.31
N ASN A 235 -6.84 -8.28 25.54
CA ASN A 235 -8.18 -8.61 25.07
C ASN A 235 -9.29 -7.81 25.77
N ASN A 236 -8.98 -7.05 26.83
CA ASN A 236 -9.90 -6.15 27.50
C ASN A 236 -9.82 -4.72 26.94
N GLY A 237 -8.92 -4.47 25.98
CA GLY A 237 -8.71 -3.16 25.38
C GLY A 237 -7.73 -2.27 26.16
N ASN A 238 -6.99 -2.79 27.14
CA ASN A 238 -6.03 -2.00 27.89
C ASN A 238 -4.65 -2.02 27.20
N VAL A 239 -4.04 -0.86 27.05
CA VAL A 239 -2.66 -0.73 26.61
C VAL A 239 -1.74 -1.32 27.67
N THR A 240 -0.94 -2.32 27.29
CA THR A 240 -0.01 -3.01 28.21
C THR A 240 1.42 -2.45 28.11
N GLY A 241 1.71 -1.68 27.07
CA GLY A 241 3.00 -1.06 26.80
C GLY A 241 3.23 -0.95 25.29
N LYS A 242 4.40 -0.48 24.91
CA LYS A 242 4.80 -0.54 23.50
C LYS A 242 5.00 -1.98 23.07
N LEU A 243 4.71 -2.27 21.80
CA LEU A 243 4.84 -3.60 21.23
C LEU A 243 6.28 -4.11 21.36
N PRO A 244 6.52 -5.23 22.07
CA PRO A 244 7.85 -5.82 22.15
C PRO A 244 8.20 -6.51 20.82
N TYR A 245 9.44 -6.35 20.38
CA TYR A 245 9.94 -7.03 19.18
C TYR A 245 11.43 -7.34 19.29
N THR A 246 11.94 -8.24 18.44
CA THR A 246 13.34 -8.61 18.42
C THR A 246 14.14 -7.67 17.50
N LEU A 247 15.13 -7.01 18.05
CA LEU A 247 16.08 -6.15 17.35
C LEU A 247 17.05 -6.98 16.48
N SER A 248 17.76 -6.32 15.56
CA SER A 248 18.75 -6.97 14.69
C SER A 248 19.91 -7.64 15.45
N ASN A 249 20.22 -7.15 16.65
CA ASN A 249 21.22 -7.76 17.55
C ASN A 249 20.67 -8.95 18.37
N GLY A 250 19.39 -9.27 18.26
CA GLY A 250 18.72 -10.36 18.98
C GLY A 250 18.14 -9.96 20.34
N ASN A 251 18.33 -8.74 20.80
CA ASN A 251 17.71 -8.26 22.03
C ASN A 251 16.25 -7.92 21.82
N THR A 252 15.47 -7.95 22.90
CA THR A 252 14.11 -7.42 22.88
C THR A 252 14.14 -5.90 23.01
N GLY A 253 13.41 -5.24 22.15
CA GLY A 253 13.18 -3.79 22.18
C GLY A 253 11.69 -3.46 22.14
N GLU A 254 11.37 -2.19 22.28
CA GLU A 254 10.02 -1.65 22.09
C GLU A 254 9.92 -1.04 20.69
N PHE A 255 8.83 -1.33 19.96
CA PHE A 255 8.69 -0.86 18.60
C PHE A 255 8.47 0.65 18.56
N THR A 256 9.38 1.34 17.90
CA THR A 256 9.27 2.74 17.51
C THR A 256 9.78 2.91 16.08
N ASP A 257 9.20 3.85 15.37
CA ASP A 257 9.59 4.19 13.99
C ASP A 257 9.29 5.67 13.76
N TYR A 258 9.53 6.18 12.56
CA TYR A 258 9.16 7.51 12.18
C TYR A 258 8.59 7.54 10.76
N TRP A 259 7.65 8.46 10.51
CA TRP A 259 7.09 8.67 9.19
C TRP A 259 7.06 10.14 8.82
N THR A 260 7.19 10.38 7.53
CA THR A 260 7.02 11.71 6.97
C THR A 260 5.59 11.85 6.51
N TRP A 261 4.86 12.75 7.15
CA TRP A 261 3.49 13.07 6.77
C TRP A 261 3.39 14.44 6.12
N TYR A 262 2.60 14.51 5.06
CA TYR A 262 2.24 15.74 4.41
C TYR A 262 0.80 16.11 4.77
N ILE A 263 0.57 17.40 4.99
CA ILE A 263 -0.78 17.90 5.23
C ILE A 263 -1.67 17.60 4.02
N GLY A 264 -2.92 17.26 4.30
CA GLY A 264 -3.94 17.00 3.29
C GLY A 264 -3.83 15.63 2.62
N ARG A 265 -2.84 14.79 2.95
CA ARG A 265 -2.68 13.46 2.38
C ARG A 265 -3.32 12.37 3.23
N ALA A 266 -3.69 11.28 2.56
CA ALA A 266 -4.16 10.06 3.19
C ALA A 266 -3.12 8.95 3.07
N TYR A 267 -2.88 8.26 4.17
CA TYR A 267 -1.88 7.21 4.28
C TYR A 267 -2.52 5.92 4.80
N ARG A 268 -2.10 4.80 4.24
CA ARG A 268 -2.31 3.50 4.84
C ARG A 268 -0.99 3.00 5.38
N GLN A 269 -0.98 2.60 6.64
CA GLN A 269 0.19 2.06 7.31
C GLN A 269 -0.06 0.61 7.70
N ILE A 270 0.89 -0.25 7.39
CA ILE A 270 0.77 -1.69 7.57
C ILE A 270 1.91 -2.16 8.45
N ALA A 271 1.58 -2.66 9.63
CA ALA A 271 2.54 -3.38 10.46
C ALA A 271 2.62 -4.83 9.97
N ALA A 272 3.80 -5.26 9.57
CA ALA A 272 4.04 -6.61 9.08
C ALA A 272 5.38 -7.15 9.57
N GLY A 273 5.62 -8.43 9.34
CA GLY A 273 6.80 -9.15 9.81
C GLY A 273 6.54 -9.94 11.08
N ASN A 274 7.61 -10.38 11.73
CA ASN A 274 7.56 -11.26 12.89
C ASN A 274 8.22 -10.58 14.10
N CYS A 275 7.46 -10.44 15.19
CA CYS A 275 7.94 -9.78 16.40
C CYS A 275 9.10 -10.51 17.08
N GLY A 276 9.21 -11.82 16.89
CA GLY A 276 10.30 -12.64 17.47
C GLY A 276 11.50 -12.85 16.55
N SER A 277 11.47 -12.32 15.31
CA SER A 277 12.54 -12.54 14.33
C SER A 277 13.47 -11.35 14.23
N LYS A 278 14.79 -11.58 14.28
CA LYS A 278 15.81 -10.57 13.99
C LYS A 278 16.01 -10.29 12.50
N THR A 279 15.57 -11.19 11.63
CA THR A 279 15.76 -11.09 10.17
C THR A 279 14.50 -10.65 9.44
N ILE A 280 13.34 -11.11 9.91
CA ILE A 280 12.00 -10.78 9.35
C ILE A 280 11.28 -9.89 10.36
N ARG A 281 11.94 -8.84 10.79
CA ARG A 281 11.51 -8.00 11.91
C ARG A 281 10.14 -7.37 11.68
N CYS A 282 9.46 -7.11 12.79
CA CYS A 282 8.35 -6.15 12.81
C CYS A 282 8.77 -4.85 12.13
N THR A 283 8.02 -4.42 11.15
CA THR A 283 8.27 -3.21 10.37
C THR A 283 6.94 -2.56 10.04
N LEU A 284 6.92 -1.25 10.00
CA LEU A 284 5.77 -0.47 9.55
C LEU A 284 6.02 0.00 8.12
N TYR A 285 5.06 -0.20 7.23
CA TYR A 285 5.10 0.22 5.84
C TYR A 285 4.05 1.28 5.57
N GLN A 286 4.38 2.28 4.77
CA GLN A 286 3.48 3.38 4.44
C GLN A 286 3.16 3.42 2.95
N PHE A 287 1.89 3.61 2.65
CA PHE A 287 1.37 3.88 1.31
C PHE A 287 0.66 5.22 1.31
N VAL A 288 0.92 6.02 0.29
CA VAL A 288 0.10 7.19 -0.01
C VAL A 288 -1.12 6.71 -0.79
N ILE A 289 -2.30 7.05 -0.31
CA ILE A 289 -3.57 6.68 -0.95
C ILE A 289 -4.07 7.83 -1.83
N GLU A 290 -3.92 9.08 -1.36
CA GLU A 290 -4.32 10.31 -2.06
C GLU A 290 -3.36 11.46 -1.77
#